data_f45a7640be4c11ff7229cc460c7d9eb0
#
_entry.id   f45a7640be4c11ff7229cc460c7d9eb0
#
_cell.length_a   1.000
_cell.length_b   1.000
_cell.length_c   1.000
_cell.angle_alpha   90.00
_cell.angle_beta   90.00
_cell.angle_gamma   90.00
#
_symmetry.space_group_name_H-M   'P 1'
#
loop_
_entity.id
_entity.type
_entity.pdbx_description
1 polymer ?
#
loop_
_entity_poly.entity_id
_entity_poly.type
_entity_poly.pdbx_seq_one_letter_code
_entity_poly.pdbx_strand_id
1 'polypeptide(L)'
;MLLEPLRVLDCTGQLGWLTGRLLADLGADVIKIEPPGADLSAPEWRANNVNKRLLSLDIDSEKGRKAFLKMAADADFLLETAAPGSEQAKLFDPVG
;
A
#
# COMPACT_ATOMS: atom_id res chain seq x y z
N MET A 1 14.80 15.22 -3.47
CA MET A 1 13.89 14.41 -4.28
C MET A 1 12.60 15.17 -4.55
N LEU A 2 11.97 14.93 -5.70
CA LEU A 2 10.83 15.71 -6.14
C LEU A 2 9.59 15.57 -5.27
N LEU A 3 9.38 14.39 -4.70
CA LEU A 3 8.14 14.09 -3.98
C LEU A 3 8.29 14.06 -2.46
N GLU A 4 9.44 14.44 -1.94
CA GLU A 4 9.58 14.60 -0.49
C GLU A 4 8.82 15.83 -0.03
N PRO A 5 8.12 15.79 1.08
CA PRO A 5 7.93 14.69 2.04
C PRO A 5 6.63 13.89 1.86
N LEU A 6 6.15 13.69 0.64
CA LEU A 6 4.89 12.98 0.41
C LEU A 6 4.94 11.56 0.95
N ARG A 7 3.88 11.16 1.63
CA ARG A 7 3.73 9.82 2.18
C ARG A 7 2.62 9.08 1.45
N VAL A 8 2.92 7.86 1.00
CA VAL A 8 2.02 7.04 0.21
C VAL A 8 1.85 5.68 0.89
N LEU A 9 0.59 5.27 1.09
CA LEU A 9 0.29 3.90 1.47
C LEU A 9 0.00 3.10 0.20
N ASP A 10 0.74 2.02 -0.02
CA ASP A 10 0.62 1.19 -1.21
C ASP A 10 0.00 -0.15 -0.83
N CYS A 11 -1.31 -0.28 -1.06
CA CYS A 11 -2.07 -1.50 -0.81
C CYS A 11 -2.38 -2.23 -2.10
N THR A 12 -1.59 -2.00 -3.15
CA THR A 12 -1.87 -2.56 -4.47
C THR A 12 -1.42 -4.01 -4.58
N GLY A 13 -2.13 -4.75 -5.45
CA GLY A 13 -1.64 -6.01 -5.96
C GLY A 13 -0.76 -5.78 -7.19
N GLN A 14 -0.51 -6.86 -7.93
CA GLN A 14 0.41 -6.86 -9.07
C GLN A 14 0.16 -5.74 -10.07
N LEU A 15 -1.11 -5.42 -10.33
CA LEU A 15 -1.47 -4.39 -11.31
C LEU A 15 -1.01 -2.99 -10.93
N GLY A 16 -0.83 -2.72 -9.66
CA GLY A 16 -0.48 -1.39 -9.17
C GLY A 16 0.95 -1.22 -8.69
N TRP A 17 1.75 -2.27 -8.69
CA TRP A 17 3.11 -2.22 -8.13
C TRP A 17 3.97 -1.16 -8.81
N LEU A 18 3.84 -1.01 -10.12
CA LEU A 18 4.66 -0.06 -10.87
C LEU A 18 4.37 1.39 -10.46
N THR A 19 3.11 1.73 -10.22
CA THR A 19 2.75 3.09 -9.80
C THR A 19 3.48 3.46 -8.51
N GLY A 20 3.43 2.59 -7.50
CA GLY A 20 4.14 2.84 -6.24
C GLY A 20 5.65 2.90 -6.42
N ARG A 21 6.21 2.06 -7.32
CA ARG A 21 7.63 2.09 -7.63
C ARG A 21 8.05 3.45 -8.21
N LEU A 22 7.27 3.96 -9.15
CA LEU A 22 7.58 5.27 -9.76
C LEU A 22 7.54 6.38 -8.72
N LEU A 23 6.55 6.35 -7.83
CA LEU A 23 6.47 7.36 -6.76
C LEU A 23 7.66 7.26 -5.80
N ALA A 24 8.07 6.04 -5.44
CA ALA A 24 9.22 5.84 -4.56
C ALA A 24 10.51 6.33 -5.24
N ASP A 25 10.66 6.06 -6.53
CA ASP A 25 11.84 6.50 -7.27
C ASP A 25 11.91 8.03 -7.37
N LEU A 26 10.77 8.71 -7.32
CA LEU A 26 10.71 10.17 -7.31
C LEU A 26 10.87 10.79 -5.93
N GLY A 27 11.06 9.97 -4.91
CA GLY A 27 11.37 10.45 -3.56
C GLY A 27 10.24 10.39 -2.55
N ALA A 28 9.05 9.89 -2.93
CA ALA A 28 7.97 9.71 -1.97
C ALA A 28 8.33 8.63 -0.95
N ASP A 29 7.83 8.77 0.27
CA ASP A 29 7.92 7.72 1.29
C ASP A 29 6.76 6.75 1.05
N VAL A 30 7.03 5.66 0.35
CA VAL A 30 6.02 4.66 0.01
C VAL A 30 6.09 3.50 0.99
N ILE A 31 4.99 3.22 1.66
CA ILE A 31 4.86 2.08 2.56
C ILE A 31 3.99 1.03 1.88
N LYS A 32 4.62 -0.10 1.52
CA LYS A 32 3.92 -1.22 0.90
C LYS A 32 3.31 -2.10 1.99
N ILE A 33 2.00 -2.29 1.93
CA ILE A 33 1.28 -3.10 2.91
C ILE A 33 0.97 -4.46 2.29
N GLU A 34 1.44 -5.52 2.96
CA GLU A 34 1.22 -6.90 2.55
C GLU A 34 0.56 -7.67 3.69
N PRO A 35 -0.31 -8.65 3.40
CA PRO A 35 -0.88 -9.48 4.44
C PRO A 35 0.20 -10.39 5.06
N PRO A 36 0.02 -10.81 6.32
CA PRO A 36 0.92 -11.77 6.93
C PRO A 36 0.98 -13.06 6.10
N GLY A 37 2.19 -13.58 5.91
CA GLY A 37 2.38 -14.81 5.16
C GLY A 37 2.39 -14.66 3.66
N ALA A 38 2.32 -13.45 3.14
CA ALA A 38 2.43 -13.22 1.70
C ALA A 38 3.79 -13.68 1.18
N ASP A 39 3.80 -14.31 0.00
CA ASP A 39 5.04 -14.73 -0.64
C ASP A 39 5.67 -13.54 -1.37
N LEU A 40 6.75 -13.02 -0.83
CA LEU A 40 7.45 -11.87 -1.37
C LEU A 40 8.71 -12.27 -2.15
N SER A 41 8.85 -13.54 -2.49
CA SER A 41 10.05 -14.06 -3.16
C SER A 41 10.01 -13.88 -4.68
N ALA A 42 8.85 -13.60 -5.27
CA ALA A 42 8.72 -13.46 -6.71
C ALA A 42 9.59 -12.32 -7.22
N PRO A 43 10.37 -12.56 -8.31
CA PRO A 43 11.23 -11.51 -8.86
C PRO A 43 10.46 -10.24 -9.23
N GLU A 44 9.26 -10.37 -9.76
CA GLU A 44 8.42 -9.24 -10.12
C GLU A 44 8.05 -8.39 -8.91
N TRP A 45 7.74 -9.05 -7.78
CA TRP A 45 7.44 -8.33 -6.54
C TRP A 45 8.65 -7.53 -6.08
N ARG A 46 9.80 -8.19 -6.04
CA ARG A 46 11.04 -7.56 -5.56
C ARG A 46 11.45 -6.40 -6.45
N ALA A 47 11.38 -6.58 -7.78
CA ALA A 47 11.77 -5.54 -8.74
C ALA A 47 10.91 -4.28 -8.58
N ASN A 48 9.62 -4.43 -8.27
CA ASN A 48 8.70 -3.30 -8.22
C ASN A 48 8.53 -2.70 -6.82
N ASN A 49 9.09 -3.33 -5.78
CA ASN A 49 8.86 -2.87 -4.42
C ASN A 49 10.13 -2.60 -3.63
N VAL A 50 11.29 -2.66 -4.27
CA VAL A 50 12.60 -2.59 -3.61
C VAL A 50 12.82 -1.27 -2.88
N ASN A 51 12.32 -0.16 -3.39
CA ASN A 51 12.51 1.17 -2.80
C ASN A 51 11.39 1.58 -1.86
N LYS A 52 10.49 0.67 -1.55
CA LYS A 52 9.37 0.91 -0.64
C LYS A 52 9.68 0.36 0.74
N ARG A 53 9.11 0.97 1.76
CA ARG A 53 9.13 0.36 3.08
C ARG A 53 8.04 -0.71 3.12
N LEU A 54 8.34 -1.84 3.74
CA LEU A 54 7.40 -2.97 3.82
C LEU A 54 6.80 -3.05 5.22
N LEU A 55 5.48 -3.17 5.28
CA LEU A 55 4.76 -3.42 6.52
C LEU A 55 3.81 -4.59 6.32
N SER A 56 3.95 -5.61 7.17
CA SER A 56 3.03 -6.74 7.19
C SER A 56 1.85 -6.38 8.10
N LEU A 57 0.63 -6.39 7.55
CA LEU A 57 -0.54 -5.97 8.29
C LEU A 57 -1.77 -6.73 7.81
N ASP A 58 -2.47 -7.37 8.75
CA ASP A 58 -3.72 -8.07 8.43
C ASP A 58 -4.89 -7.08 8.52
N ILE A 59 -5.25 -6.48 7.38
CA ILE A 59 -6.33 -5.49 7.35
C ILE A 59 -7.72 -6.13 7.47
N ASP A 60 -7.80 -7.46 7.42
CA ASP A 60 -9.06 -8.16 7.66
C ASP A 60 -9.33 -8.36 9.15
N SER A 61 -8.32 -8.25 10.00
CA SER A 61 -8.52 -8.28 11.43
C SER A 61 -8.93 -6.90 11.96
N GLU A 62 -9.63 -6.87 13.09
CA GLU A 62 -10.02 -5.60 13.70
C GLU A 62 -8.81 -4.76 14.09
N LYS A 63 -7.82 -5.39 14.71
CA LYS A 63 -6.60 -4.71 15.13
C LYS A 63 -5.82 -4.16 13.93
N GLY A 64 -5.67 -4.95 12.88
CA GLY A 64 -4.97 -4.53 11.66
C GLY A 64 -5.72 -3.41 10.96
N ARG A 65 -7.05 -3.48 10.92
CA ARG A 65 -7.87 -2.43 10.31
C ARG A 65 -7.73 -1.10 11.04
N LYS A 66 -7.73 -1.13 12.37
CA LYS A 66 -7.52 0.09 13.16
C LYS A 66 -6.14 0.70 12.90
N ALA A 67 -5.11 -0.13 12.85
CA ALA A 67 -3.76 0.34 12.56
C ALA A 67 -3.69 0.94 11.15
N PHE A 68 -4.32 0.29 10.17
CA PHE A 68 -4.37 0.78 8.80
C PHE A 68 -5.05 2.15 8.72
N LEU A 69 -6.23 2.30 9.35
CA LEU A 69 -6.96 3.56 9.30
C LEU A 69 -6.20 4.70 9.95
N LYS A 70 -5.46 4.41 11.03
CA LYS A 70 -4.62 5.41 11.66
C LYS A 70 -3.49 5.87 10.73
N MET A 71 -2.86 4.94 10.02
CA MET A 71 -1.82 5.27 9.05
C MET A 71 -2.40 6.04 7.86
N ALA A 72 -3.57 5.64 7.38
CA ALA A 72 -4.22 6.29 6.26
C ALA A 72 -4.56 7.75 6.54
N ALA A 73 -4.89 8.08 7.79
CA ALA A 73 -5.18 9.45 8.17
C ALA A 73 -3.97 10.38 8.01
N ASP A 74 -2.75 9.83 8.09
CA ASP A 74 -1.52 10.60 7.97
C ASP A 74 -0.91 10.52 6.57
N ALA A 75 -1.48 9.74 5.67
CA ALA A 75 -0.95 9.58 4.31
C ALA A 75 -1.48 10.66 3.39
N ASP A 76 -0.66 11.07 2.42
CA ASP A 76 -1.07 12.01 1.38
C ASP A 76 -1.83 11.30 0.26
N PHE A 77 -1.47 10.05 -0.04
CA PHE A 77 -2.09 9.24 -1.08
C PHE A 77 -2.26 7.80 -0.63
N LEU A 78 -3.31 7.17 -1.13
CA LEU A 78 -3.59 5.75 -0.95
C LEU A 78 -3.72 5.11 -2.32
N LEU A 79 -2.90 4.09 -2.60
CA LEU A 79 -2.98 3.31 -3.83
C LEU A 79 -3.62 1.96 -3.51
N GLU A 80 -4.59 1.54 -4.31
CA GLU A 80 -5.24 0.25 -4.12
C GLU A 80 -5.72 -0.32 -5.45
N THR A 81 -5.83 -1.65 -5.53
CA THR A 81 -6.31 -2.36 -6.71
C THR A 81 -7.39 -3.38 -6.34
N ALA A 82 -8.07 -3.17 -5.21
CA ALA A 82 -9.13 -4.07 -4.77
C ALA A 82 -10.28 -4.09 -5.78
N ALA A 83 -10.87 -5.27 -6.00
CA ALA A 83 -11.99 -5.40 -6.92
C ALA A 83 -13.18 -4.56 -6.43
N PRO A 84 -13.88 -3.84 -7.32
CA PRO A 84 -15.05 -3.07 -6.91
C PRO A 84 -16.08 -3.94 -6.19
N GLY A 85 -16.61 -3.45 -5.08
CA GLY A 85 -17.60 -4.18 -4.29
C GLY A 85 -17.04 -5.21 -3.33
N SER A 86 -15.72 -5.46 -3.36
CA SER A 86 -15.09 -6.37 -2.40
C SER A 86 -15.04 -5.75 -1.02
N GLU A 87 -14.81 -6.58 0.01
CA GLU A 87 -14.64 -6.07 1.38
C GLU A 87 -13.45 -5.12 1.48
N GLN A 88 -12.37 -5.40 0.74
CA GLN A 88 -11.23 -4.49 0.71
C GLN A 88 -11.58 -3.15 0.07
N ALA A 89 -12.34 -3.17 -1.01
CA ALA A 89 -12.74 -1.92 -1.68
C ALA A 89 -13.59 -1.06 -0.74
N LYS A 90 -14.46 -1.67 0.06
CA LYS A 90 -15.26 -0.95 1.05
C LYS A 90 -14.40 -0.28 2.11
N LEU A 91 -13.30 -0.93 2.52
CA LEU A 91 -12.38 -0.36 3.48
C LEU A 91 -11.70 0.91 2.94
N PHE A 92 -11.43 0.94 1.64
CA PHE A 92 -10.76 2.08 1.00
C PHE A 92 -11.71 3.18 0.55
N ASP A 93 -13.03 2.95 0.60
CA ASP A 93 -14.02 3.93 0.16
C ASP A 93 -14.16 5.03 1.22
N PRO A 94 -13.75 6.27 0.91
CA PRO A 94 -13.83 7.36 1.89
C PRO A 94 -15.25 7.80 2.20
N VAL A 95 -16.22 7.45 1.36
CA VAL A 95 -17.62 7.82 1.54
C VAL A 95 -18.39 6.74 2.28
N GLY A 96 -17.99 5.51 2.09
CA GLY A 96 -18.65 4.36 2.67
C GLY A 96 -18.07 3.91 3.96
#